data_48f0eb545e5b4c65b1cf8e6a3637017f
#
_entry.id   48f0eb545e5b4c65b1cf8e6a3637017f
#
_cell.length_a   1.000
_cell.length_b   1.000
_cell.length_c   1.000
_cell.angle_alpha   90.00
_cell.angle_beta   90.00
_cell.angle_gamma   90.00
#
_symmetry.space_group_name_H-M   'P 1'
#
loop_
_entity.id
_entity.type
_entity.pdbx_description
1 polymer ?
#
loop_
_entity_poly.entity_id
_entity_poly.type
_entity_poly.pdbx_seq_one_letter_code
_entity_poly.pdbx_strand_id
1 'polypeptide(L)'
;MAIAPNDPRHPDLTASDILSPHAWPRRGARPNAGLDVICTKIAVDFQTMTAATALDTIIVNLELLREATRADAAFHISLDMELGVFSEAQVARGLLATGNPEQLRGQPLDVMPWLRSRLAPLRVSELRDTAAPRAEQRDDAALWSHLGIGSVLMIGYFIKGKAAGVLGIGSARPRDNSDVQLHLLMKLVGSSLATGLERIEIQCHLEDLEERNELALYSANDGLWDFDTLNNRVYYSPRWKAMLG
;
A
#
# COMPACT_ATOMS: atom_id res chain seq x y z
N MET A 1 13.34 29.42 -32.84
CA MET A 1 13.36 28.22 -33.70
C MET A 1 12.26 27.32 -33.15
N ALA A 2 11.09 27.35 -33.77
CA ALA A 2 9.88 26.68 -33.31
C ALA A 2 10.00 25.18 -33.62
N ILE A 3 9.78 24.34 -32.61
CA ILE A 3 9.70 22.88 -32.77
C ILE A 3 8.31 22.57 -33.33
N ALA A 4 8.27 21.92 -34.51
CA ALA A 4 7.05 21.50 -35.17
C ALA A 4 6.30 20.42 -34.36
N PRO A 5 4.97 20.49 -34.25
CA PRO A 5 4.15 19.46 -33.65
C PRO A 5 3.95 18.36 -34.70
N ASN A 6 4.63 17.28 -34.60
CA ASN A 6 4.38 15.94 -35.15
C ASN A 6 5.71 15.20 -35.36
N ASP A 7 6.26 14.65 -34.27
CA ASP A 7 7.28 13.60 -34.37
C ASP A 7 6.55 12.24 -34.30
N PRO A 8 6.52 11.42 -35.36
CA PRO A 8 5.82 10.13 -35.38
C PRO A 8 6.39 9.08 -34.44
N ARG A 9 7.37 9.45 -33.60
CA ARG A 9 8.03 8.55 -32.63
C ARG A 9 7.41 8.56 -31.23
N HIS A 10 6.41 9.44 -30.97
CA HIS A 10 5.63 9.46 -29.73
C HIS A 10 4.13 9.43 -30.06
N PRO A 11 3.47 8.27 -30.09
CA PRO A 11 2.02 8.24 -30.08
C PRO A 11 1.52 8.81 -28.76
N ASP A 12 0.74 9.88 -28.81
CA ASP A 12 -0.01 10.42 -27.67
C ASP A 12 -1.00 9.35 -27.19
N LEU A 13 -0.63 8.64 -26.12
CA LEU A 13 -1.55 7.73 -25.43
C LEU A 13 -2.55 8.56 -24.62
N THR A 14 -3.82 8.49 -24.99
CA THR A 14 -4.88 9.12 -24.21
C THR A 14 -5.19 8.32 -22.95
N ALA A 15 -5.77 8.98 -21.94
CA ALA A 15 -6.19 8.30 -20.70
C ALA A 15 -7.14 7.11 -20.96
N SER A 16 -7.89 7.13 -22.07
CA SER A 16 -8.77 6.06 -22.53
C SER A 16 -8.00 4.86 -23.06
N ASP A 17 -6.81 5.08 -23.64
CA ASP A 17 -5.95 4.00 -24.15
C ASP A 17 -5.27 3.22 -23.02
N ILE A 18 -5.04 3.88 -21.87
CA ILE A 18 -4.42 3.28 -20.68
C ILE A 18 -5.42 2.35 -19.93
N LEU A 19 -6.71 2.64 -20.03
CA LEU A 19 -7.78 1.90 -19.34
C LEU A 19 -8.37 0.76 -20.17
N SER A 20 -7.93 0.58 -21.42
CA SER A 20 -8.39 -0.51 -22.27
C SER A 20 -7.67 -1.83 -21.94
N PRO A 21 -8.37 -2.97 -21.69
CA PRO A 21 -7.76 -4.27 -21.41
C PRO A 21 -6.82 -4.80 -22.50
N HIS A 22 -6.82 -4.16 -23.68
CA HIS A 22 -6.01 -4.56 -24.84
C HIS A 22 -4.85 -3.61 -25.15
N ALA A 23 -4.61 -2.56 -24.35
CA ALA A 23 -3.61 -1.51 -24.61
C ALA A 23 -2.19 -1.84 -24.08
N TRP A 24 -1.83 -3.11 -23.98
CA TRP A 24 -0.45 -3.47 -23.63
C TRP A 24 0.49 -3.28 -24.83
N PRO A 25 1.70 -2.74 -24.61
CA PRO A 25 2.67 -2.53 -25.67
C PRO A 25 2.98 -3.88 -26.34
N ARG A 26 2.79 -3.92 -27.65
CA ARG A 26 3.17 -5.08 -28.49
C ARG A 26 4.66 -5.35 -28.30
N ARG A 27 5.06 -6.64 -28.38
CA ARG A 27 6.46 -7.10 -28.30
C ARG A 27 7.35 -6.20 -29.16
N GLY A 28 8.22 -5.39 -28.49
CA GLY A 28 9.14 -4.46 -29.14
C GLY A 28 9.13 -3.03 -28.59
N ALA A 29 8.13 -2.61 -27.81
CA ALA A 29 8.16 -1.35 -27.07
C ALA A 29 9.13 -1.47 -25.90
N ARG A 30 9.87 -0.39 -25.61
CA ARG A 30 10.82 -0.35 -24.47
C ARG A 30 10.09 -0.76 -23.20
N PRO A 31 10.54 -1.81 -22.45
CA PRO A 31 9.80 -2.36 -21.32
C PRO A 31 9.57 -1.36 -20.17
N ASN A 32 10.26 -0.22 -20.18
CA ASN A 32 10.30 0.73 -19.08
C ASN A 32 9.14 1.73 -19.05
N ALA A 33 8.61 2.15 -20.20
CA ALA A 33 7.59 3.20 -20.24
C ALA A 33 6.25 2.77 -19.60
N GLY A 34 5.94 1.48 -19.58
CA GLY A 34 4.72 0.95 -18.97
C GLY A 34 4.78 0.87 -17.44
N LEU A 35 5.94 0.51 -16.89
CA LEU A 35 6.11 0.38 -15.43
C LEU A 35 6.06 1.74 -14.73
N ASP A 36 6.66 2.78 -15.31
CA ASP A 36 6.67 4.13 -14.74
C ASP A 36 5.24 4.70 -14.63
N VAL A 37 4.42 4.48 -15.67
CA VAL A 37 3.01 4.93 -15.68
C VAL A 37 2.21 4.21 -14.60
N ILE A 38 2.40 2.89 -14.47
CA ILE A 38 1.71 2.08 -13.45
C ILE A 38 2.16 2.47 -12.05
N CYS A 39 3.47 2.68 -11.83
CA CYS A 39 3.99 3.18 -10.55
C CYS A 39 3.35 4.50 -10.16
N THR A 40 3.28 5.44 -11.12
CA THR A 40 2.69 6.77 -10.88
C THR A 40 1.21 6.64 -10.54
N LYS A 41 0.46 5.81 -11.27
CA LYS A 41 -0.96 5.56 -10.98
C LYS A 41 -1.14 5.01 -9.56
N ILE A 42 -0.43 3.93 -9.21
CA ILE A 42 -0.52 3.30 -7.89
C ILE A 42 -0.17 4.32 -6.79
N ALA A 43 0.88 5.12 -6.99
CA ALA A 43 1.29 6.14 -6.04
C ALA A 43 0.20 7.20 -5.82
N VAL A 44 -0.43 7.68 -6.89
CA VAL A 44 -1.54 8.65 -6.82
C VAL A 44 -2.75 8.04 -6.12
N ASP A 45 -3.13 6.81 -6.48
CA ASP A 45 -4.28 6.12 -5.87
C ASP A 45 -4.09 5.99 -4.34
N PHE A 46 -2.89 5.59 -3.88
CA PHE A 46 -2.60 5.50 -2.46
C PHE A 46 -2.55 6.86 -1.76
N GLN A 47 -2.06 7.91 -2.45
CA GLN A 47 -2.05 9.26 -1.89
C GLN A 47 -3.45 9.88 -1.78
N THR A 48 -4.40 9.44 -2.57
CA THR A 48 -5.76 10.00 -2.60
C THR A 48 -6.81 9.13 -1.90
N MET A 49 -6.49 7.88 -1.55
CA MET A 49 -7.42 6.99 -0.85
C MET A 49 -7.84 7.57 0.50
N THR A 50 -9.06 7.28 0.92
CA THR A 50 -9.63 7.64 2.24
C THR A 50 -9.82 6.39 3.08
N ALA A 51 -10.16 6.53 4.37
CA ALA A 51 -10.49 5.39 5.21
C ALA A 51 -11.59 4.51 4.59
N ALA A 52 -12.61 5.13 3.99
CA ALA A 52 -13.73 4.43 3.36
C ALA A 52 -13.34 3.69 2.06
N THR A 53 -12.32 4.16 1.33
CA THR A 53 -11.90 3.59 0.04
C THR A 53 -10.61 2.78 0.11
N ALA A 54 -9.93 2.74 1.26
CA ALA A 54 -8.60 2.16 1.40
C ALA A 54 -8.55 0.69 0.97
N LEU A 55 -9.51 -0.13 1.43
CA LEU A 55 -9.55 -1.55 1.09
C LEU A 55 -9.68 -1.77 -0.42
N ASP A 56 -10.66 -1.13 -1.06
CA ASP A 56 -10.89 -1.27 -2.50
C ASP A 56 -9.70 -0.74 -3.30
N THR A 57 -9.13 0.39 -2.87
CA THR A 57 -7.93 0.97 -3.50
C THR A 57 -6.74 0.02 -3.41
N ILE A 58 -6.51 -0.62 -2.27
CA ILE A 58 -5.44 -1.61 -2.10
C ILE A 58 -5.67 -2.79 -3.05
N ILE A 59 -6.87 -3.37 -3.09
CA ILE A 59 -7.19 -4.53 -3.94
C ILE A 59 -6.96 -4.21 -5.43
N VAL A 60 -7.47 -3.07 -5.90
CA VAL A 60 -7.29 -2.63 -7.31
C VAL A 60 -5.81 -2.45 -7.65
N ASN A 61 -5.04 -1.85 -6.75
CA ASN A 61 -3.61 -1.61 -6.99
C ASN A 61 -2.76 -2.88 -6.84
N LEU A 62 -3.17 -3.85 -6.03
CA LEU A 62 -2.56 -5.18 -6.03
C LEU A 62 -2.75 -5.87 -7.38
N GLU A 63 -3.93 -5.77 -7.99
CA GLU A 63 -4.16 -6.35 -9.32
C GLU A 63 -3.28 -5.68 -10.39
N LEU A 64 -3.18 -4.34 -10.37
CA LEU A 64 -2.27 -3.60 -11.26
C LEU A 64 -0.80 -4.02 -11.05
N LEU A 65 -0.38 -4.17 -9.80
CA LEU A 65 0.97 -4.61 -9.46
C LEU A 65 1.24 -6.04 -9.95
N ARG A 66 0.28 -6.96 -9.75
CA ARG A 66 0.35 -8.35 -10.22
C ARG A 66 0.54 -8.40 -11.73
N GLU A 67 -0.30 -7.69 -12.48
CA GLU A 67 -0.23 -7.64 -13.93
C GLU A 67 1.07 -7.02 -14.43
N ALA A 68 1.46 -5.87 -13.89
CA ALA A 68 2.67 -5.15 -14.27
C ALA A 68 3.94 -5.98 -14.07
N THR A 69 3.98 -6.75 -12.99
CA THR A 69 5.13 -7.62 -12.67
C THR A 69 5.03 -9.00 -13.27
N ARG A 70 3.89 -9.34 -13.91
CA ARG A 70 3.59 -10.68 -14.41
C ARG A 70 3.72 -11.75 -13.33
N ALA A 71 3.34 -11.39 -12.10
CA ALA A 71 3.30 -12.30 -10.99
C ALA A 71 1.99 -13.12 -10.99
N ASP A 72 1.99 -14.28 -10.34
CA ASP A 72 0.79 -15.08 -10.17
C ASP A 72 -0.09 -14.57 -9.05
N ALA A 73 0.49 -13.84 -8.08
CA ALA A 73 -0.22 -13.15 -7.01
C ALA A 73 0.48 -11.84 -6.66
N ALA A 74 -0.29 -10.85 -6.18
CA ALA A 74 0.20 -9.73 -5.42
C ALA A 74 -0.60 -9.66 -4.12
N PHE A 75 0.05 -9.32 -3.01
CA PHE A 75 -0.58 -9.36 -1.71
C PHE A 75 -0.13 -8.21 -0.82
N HIS A 76 -1.01 -7.84 0.07
CA HIS A 76 -0.78 -6.93 1.17
C HIS A 76 -1.17 -7.64 2.47
N ILE A 77 -0.31 -7.59 3.47
CA ILE A 77 -0.53 -8.19 4.77
C ILE A 77 -0.24 -7.14 5.83
N SER A 78 -1.23 -6.81 6.64
CA SER A 78 -1.08 -5.91 7.79
C SER A 78 -0.54 -6.65 9.00
N LEU A 79 0.27 -5.99 9.80
CA LEU A 79 0.88 -6.51 11.03
C LEU A 79 0.35 -5.75 12.23
N ASP A 80 -0.05 -6.48 13.24
CA ASP A 80 -0.23 -5.94 14.59
C ASP A 80 1.01 -6.27 15.42
N MET A 81 1.86 -5.26 15.61
CA MET A 81 3.12 -5.42 16.35
C MET A 81 2.93 -5.49 17.87
N GLU A 82 1.80 -5.04 18.39
CA GLU A 82 1.48 -5.10 19.83
C GLU A 82 1.00 -6.49 20.21
N LEU A 83 0.15 -7.08 19.40
CA LEU A 83 -0.30 -8.45 19.55
C LEU A 83 0.68 -9.48 18.98
N GLY A 84 1.60 -9.07 18.12
CA GLY A 84 2.57 -9.94 17.45
C GLY A 84 1.94 -10.88 16.44
N VAL A 85 0.90 -10.43 15.73
CA VAL A 85 0.14 -11.24 14.77
C VAL A 85 0.00 -10.58 13.40
N PHE A 86 -0.32 -11.39 12.39
CA PHE A 86 -0.83 -10.91 11.10
C PHE A 86 -2.29 -10.51 11.29
N SER A 87 -2.64 -9.23 11.06
CA SER A 87 -3.99 -8.73 11.34
C SER A 87 -4.93 -8.93 10.16
N GLU A 88 -4.52 -8.55 8.95
CA GLU A 88 -5.33 -8.68 7.74
C GLU A 88 -4.46 -9.08 6.55
N ALA A 89 -5.09 -9.69 5.54
CA ALA A 89 -4.43 -10.00 4.29
C ALA A 89 -5.39 -9.77 3.10
N GLN A 90 -4.92 -9.00 2.12
CA GLN A 90 -5.58 -8.77 0.83
C GLN A 90 -4.72 -9.38 -0.28
N VAL A 91 -5.37 -10.00 -1.26
CA VAL A 91 -4.68 -10.71 -2.34
C VAL A 91 -5.35 -10.50 -3.68
N ALA A 92 -4.58 -10.06 -4.64
CA ALA A 92 -4.90 -10.18 -6.06
C ALA A 92 -4.26 -11.45 -6.63
N ARG A 93 -5.03 -12.31 -7.29
CA ARG A 93 -4.58 -13.63 -7.77
C ARG A 93 -4.74 -13.82 -9.27
N GLY A 94 -3.74 -14.42 -9.89
CA GLY A 94 -3.86 -15.05 -11.20
C GLY A 94 -4.39 -16.48 -11.13
N LEU A 95 -4.63 -17.07 -12.29
CA LEU A 95 -5.20 -18.42 -12.44
C LEU A 95 -4.36 -19.55 -11.80
N LEU A 96 -3.06 -19.31 -11.58
CA LEU A 96 -2.12 -20.32 -11.08
C LEU A 96 -1.92 -20.30 -9.57
N ALA A 97 -2.31 -19.22 -8.89
CA ALA A 97 -2.14 -19.10 -7.43
C ALA A 97 -3.29 -19.80 -6.69
N THR A 98 -3.01 -20.93 -6.03
CA THR A 98 -4.02 -21.78 -5.38
C THR A 98 -4.20 -21.49 -3.89
N GLY A 99 -3.20 -20.93 -3.22
CA GLY A 99 -3.23 -20.67 -1.79
C GLY A 99 -4.01 -19.41 -1.41
N ASN A 100 -4.44 -19.31 -0.15
CA ASN A 100 -5.12 -18.13 0.38
C ASN A 100 -4.31 -17.49 1.51
N PRO A 101 -3.59 -16.36 1.27
CA PRO A 101 -2.87 -15.63 2.31
C PRO A 101 -3.75 -15.12 3.47
N GLU A 102 -5.08 -15.06 3.30
CA GLU A 102 -5.99 -14.77 4.41
C GLU A 102 -5.88 -15.79 5.55
N GLN A 103 -5.36 -16.99 5.28
CA GLN A 103 -5.07 -18.00 6.31
C GLN A 103 -4.00 -17.52 7.29
N LEU A 104 -3.21 -16.51 6.95
CA LEU A 104 -2.25 -15.88 7.88
C LEU A 104 -2.95 -15.01 8.93
N ARG A 105 -4.17 -14.57 8.70
CA ARG A 105 -4.89 -13.69 9.62
C ARG A 105 -4.99 -14.34 11.02
N GLY A 106 -4.55 -13.60 12.04
CA GLY A 106 -4.53 -14.06 13.42
C GLY A 106 -3.37 -15.00 13.77
N GLN A 107 -2.55 -15.40 12.78
CA GLN A 107 -1.36 -16.23 13.07
C GLN A 107 -0.26 -15.37 13.71
N PRO A 108 0.53 -15.93 14.65
CA PRO A 108 1.67 -15.24 15.21
C PRO A 108 2.72 -14.89 14.15
N LEU A 109 3.41 -13.75 14.30
CA LEU A 109 4.52 -13.37 13.41
C LEU A 109 5.67 -14.37 13.43
N ASP A 110 5.77 -15.18 14.49
CA ASP A 110 6.80 -16.21 14.66
C ASP A 110 6.64 -17.41 13.72
N VAL A 111 5.50 -17.54 13.02
CA VAL A 111 5.36 -18.55 11.94
C VAL A 111 6.18 -18.18 10.70
N MET A 112 6.63 -16.90 10.58
CA MET A 112 7.53 -16.41 9.54
C MET A 112 8.76 -15.71 10.18
N PRO A 113 9.65 -16.44 10.83
CA PRO A 113 10.78 -15.87 11.57
C PRO A 113 11.78 -15.13 10.65
N TRP A 114 12.00 -15.65 9.44
CA TRP A 114 12.86 -14.99 8.47
C TRP A 114 12.25 -13.65 8.00
N LEU A 115 10.99 -13.61 7.60
CA LEU A 115 10.30 -12.38 7.26
C LEU A 115 10.39 -11.37 8.40
N ARG A 116 10.06 -11.78 9.64
CA ARG A 116 10.14 -10.93 10.82
C ARG A 116 11.53 -10.31 10.99
N SER A 117 12.60 -11.10 10.80
CA SER A 117 13.99 -10.62 10.89
C SER A 117 14.37 -9.64 9.77
N ARG A 118 13.61 -9.62 8.69
CA ARG A 118 13.86 -8.78 7.51
C ARG A 118 13.02 -7.51 7.47
N LEU A 119 12.09 -7.32 8.41
CA LEU A 119 11.31 -6.11 8.52
C LEU A 119 12.23 -4.93 8.83
N ALA A 120 12.52 -4.12 7.83
CA ALA A 120 13.28 -2.88 7.92
C ALA A 120 12.83 -1.92 6.81
N PRO A 121 12.85 -0.60 7.05
CA PRO A 121 12.43 0.39 6.06
C PRO A 121 13.14 0.20 4.72
N LEU A 122 12.39 0.23 3.63
CA LEU A 122 12.86 0.12 2.24
C LEU A 122 13.69 -1.15 1.92
N ARG A 123 13.62 -2.14 2.80
CA ARG A 123 14.31 -3.41 2.59
C ARG A 123 13.43 -4.36 1.79
N VAL A 124 13.87 -4.67 0.58
CA VAL A 124 13.27 -5.73 -0.23
C VAL A 124 13.84 -7.08 0.19
N SER A 125 12.99 -8.06 0.43
CA SER A 125 13.32 -9.42 0.82
C SER A 125 12.83 -10.38 -0.25
N GLU A 126 13.71 -11.31 -0.66
CA GLU A 126 13.46 -12.25 -1.74
C GLU A 126 13.66 -13.68 -1.26
N LEU A 127 12.68 -14.53 -1.57
CA LEU A 127 12.77 -15.99 -1.50
C LEU A 127 12.55 -16.51 -2.91
N ARG A 128 13.63 -17.00 -3.55
CA ARG A 128 13.65 -17.34 -4.98
C ARG A 128 13.01 -18.68 -5.30
N ASP A 129 13.15 -19.61 -4.37
CA ASP A 129 12.65 -20.97 -4.53
C ASP A 129 12.24 -21.52 -3.15
N THR A 130 10.93 -21.75 -2.99
CA THR A 130 10.40 -22.33 -1.75
C THR A 130 10.73 -23.82 -1.62
N ALA A 131 11.08 -24.52 -2.70
CA ALA A 131 11.50 -25.90 -2.67
C ALA A 131 13.00 -26.08 -2.33
N ALA A 132 13.82 -25.02 -2.54
CA ALA A 132 15.25 -25.01 -2.23
C ALA A 132 15.65 -23.78 -1.39
N PRO A 133 15.04 -23.56 -0.21
CA PRO A 133 15.29 -22.39 0.61
C PRO A 133 16.67 -22.46 1.28
N ARG A 134 17.22 -21.29 1.61
CA ARG A 134 18.35 -21.23 2.55
C ARG A 134 17.91 -21.70 3.94
N ALA A 135 18.87 -22.11 4.78
CA ALA A 135 18.57 -22.65 6.11
C ALA A 135 17.68 -21.71 6.95
N GLU A 136 17.95 -20.41 6.88
CA GLU A 136 17.23 -19.35 7.60
C GLU A 136 15.80 -19.08 7.07
N GLN A 137 15.47 -19.58 5.86
CA GLN A 137 14.22 -19.32 5.17
C GLN A 137 13.24 -20.52 5.21
N ARG A 138 13.62 -21.63 5.86
CA ARG A 138 12.89 -22.91 5.73
C ARG A 138 11.44 -22.83 6.20
N ASP A 139 11.21 -22.21 7.35
CA ASP A 139 9.87 -22.15 7.94
C ASP A 139 8.96 -21.25 7.06
N ASP A 140 9.46 -20.08 6.69
CA ASP A 140 8.76 -19.18 5.78
C ASP A 140 8.49 -19.84 4.42
N ALA A 141 9.49 -20.54 3.86
CA ALA A 141 9.36 -21.25 2.59
C ALA A 141 8.32 -22.36 2.63
N ALA A 142 8.25 -23.12 3.71
CA ALA A 142 7.24 -24.15 3.90
C ALA A 142 5.83 -23.55 3.89
N LEU A 143 5.63 -22.42 4.55
CA LEU A 143 4.36 -21.73 4.60
C LEU A 143 3.97 -21.15 3.23
N TRP A 144 4.89 -20.48 2.53
CA TRP A 144 4.65 -19.97 1.18
C TRP A 144 4.36 -21.10 0.19
N SER A 145 5.08 -22.22 0.28
CA SER A 145 4.82 -23.42 -0.52
C SER A 145 3.42 -24.01 -0.26
N HIS A 146 2.99 -24.05 1.00
CA HIS A 146 1.63 -24.46 1.36
C HIS A 146 0.56 -23.54 0.75
N LEU A 147 0.87 -22.26 0.61
CA LEU A 147 0.01 -21.28 -0.06
C LEU A 147 0.10 -21.35 -1.60
N GLY A 148 0.84 -22.31 -2.17
CA GLY A 148 1.01 -22.49 -3.60
C GLY A 148 1.96 -21.49 -4.25
N ILE A 149 2.83 -20.83 -3.47
CA ILE A 149 3.80 -19.84 -3.94
C ILE A 149 5.19 -20.48 -3.96
N GLY A 150 5.80 -20.54 -5.15
CA GLY A 150 7.13 -21.09 -5.36
C GLY A 150 8.26 -20.07 -5.22
N SER A 151 7.96 -18.78 -5.37
CA SER A 151 8.90 -17.68 -5.12
C SER A 151 8.17 -16.42 -4.68
N VAL A 152 8.80 -15.60 -3.86
CA VAL A 152 8.20 -14.37 -3.33
C VAL A 152 9.22 -13.23 -3.26
N LEU A 153 8.77 -12.02 -3.59
CA LEU A 153 9.47 -10.76 -3.38
C LEU A 153 8.60 -9.86 -2.53
N MET A 154 9.15 -9.37 -1.42
CA MET A 154 8.40 -8.61 -0.41
C MET A 154 9.13 -7.37 0.03
N ILE A 155 8.36 -6.38 0.47
CA ILE A 155 8.87 -5.20 1.16
C ILE A 155 8.02 -4.94 2.41
N GLY A 156 8.69 -4.72 3.56
CA GLY A 156 8.04 -4.21 4.76
C GLY A 156 7.76 -2.72 4.63
N TYR A 157 6.58 -2.28 5.03
CA TYR A 157 6.28 -0.86 5.14
C TYR A 157 6.04 -0.46 6.60
N PHE A 158 6.26 0.83 6.90
CA PHE A 158 6.32 1.35 8.25
C PHE A 158 5.43 2.58 8.36
N ILE A 159 4.72 2.70 9.47
CA ILE A 159 3.91 3.86 9.83
C ILE A 159 4.43 4.38 11.17
N LYS A 160 4.75 5.66 11.25
CA LYS A 160 5.34 6.29 12.46
C LYS A 160 6.55 5.51 13.01
N GLY A 161 7.36 4.94 12.13
CA GLY A 161 8.56 4.18 12.49
C GLY A 161 8.31 2.76 13.00
N LYS A 162 7.08 2.30 13.13
CA LYS A 162 6.72 0.92 13.48
C LYS A 162 6.40 0.11 12.22
N ALA A 163 6.79 -1.16 12.19
CA ALA A 163 6.40 -2.05 11.11
C ALA A 163 4.86 -2.21 11.12
N ALA A 164 4.23 -1.89 10.00
CA ALA A 164 2.77 -1.90 9.86
C ALA A 164 2.28 -2.98 8.89
N GLY A 165 3.15 -3.46 8.00
CA GLY A 165 2.74 -4.51 7.10
C GLY A 165 3.82 -4.89 6.08
N VAL A 166 3.41 -5.76 5.18
CA VAL A 166 4.21 -6.28 4.08
C VAL A 166 3.41 -6.19 2.79
N LEU A 167 4.05 -5.66 1.75
CA LEU A 167 3.56 -5.71 0.37
C LEU A 167 4.44 -6.69 -0.40
N GLY A 168 3.85 -7.56 -1.21
CA GLY A 168 4.61 -8.54 -1.94
C GLY A 168 3.98 -9.00 -3.24
N ILE A 169 4.81 -9.65 -4.05
CA ILE A 169 4.40 -10.41 -5.23
C ILE A 169 4.90 -11.85 -5.11
N GLY A 170 4.12 -12.78 -5.61
CA GLY A 170 4.42 -14.20 -5.59
C GLY A 170 4.26 -14.84 -6.96
N SER A 171 5.07 -15.84 -7.25
CA SER A 171 4.93 -16.70 -8.43
C SER A 171 4.82 -18.15 -7.98
N ALA A 172 3.99 -18.93 -8.68
CA ALA A 172 3.81 -20.37 -8.39
C ALA A 172 5.07 -21.20 -8.70
N ARG A 173 5.97 -20.65 -9.52
CA ARG A 173 7.25 -21.27 -9.87
C ARG A 173 8.41 -20.47 -9.31
N PRO A 174 9.57 -21.12 -9.10
CA PRO A 174 10.80 -20.41 -8.79
C PRO A 174 11.07 -19.30 -9.81
N ARG A 175 11.43 -18.11 -9.32
CA ARG A 175 11.70 -16.95 -10.15
C ARG A 175 12.89 -16.18 -9.60
N ASP A 176 13.78 -15.76 -10.50
CA ASP A 176 14.80 -14.76 -10.17
C ASP A 176 14.18 -13.37 -10.23
N ASN A 177 14.02 -12.75 -9.08
CA ASN A 177 13.49 -11.39 -8.91
C ASN A 177 14.59 -10.38 -8.64
N SER A 178 15.85 -10.67 -9.02
CA SER A 178 17.00 -9.79 -8.79
C SER A 178 17.03 -8.52 -9.65
N ASP A 179 16.02 -8.30 -10.49
CA ASP A 179 15.90 -7.09 -11.32
C ASP A 179 15.82 -5.84 -10.45
N VAL A 180 16.77 -4.94 -10.64
CA VAL A 180 16.86 -3.66 -9.92
C VAL A 180 15.61 -2.80 -10.12
N GLN A 181 15.01 -2.84 -11.31
CA GLN A 181 13.80 -2.08 -11.62
C GLN A 181 12.60 -2.62 -10.83
N LEU A 182 12.49 -3.94 -10.71
CA LEU A 182 11.46 -4.57 -9.89
C LEU A 182 11.62 -4.21 -8.41
N HIS A 183 12.85 -4.21 -7.90
CA HIS A 183 13.12 -3.78 -6.53
C HIS A 183 12.79 -2.30 -6.30
N LEU A 184 13.08 -1.44 -7.27
CA LEU A 184 12.73 -0.02 -7.18
C LEU A 184 11.22 0.17 -7.22
N LEU A 185 10.51 -0.53 -8.11
CA LEU A 185 9.05 -0.56 -8.16
C LEU A 185 8.46 -0.94 -6.79
N MET A 186 8.91 -2.05 -6.20
CA MET A 186 8.42 -2.48 -4.89
C MET A 186 8.65 -1.43 -3.80
N LYS A 187 9.81 -0.75 -3.80
CA LYS A 187 10.11 0.33 -2.85
C LYS A 187 9.18 1.52 -3.03
N LEU A 188 8.94 1.95 -4.26
CA LEU A 188 8.06 3.08 -4.56
C LEU A 188 6.61 2.78 -4.17
N VAL A 189 6.10 1.61 -4.56
CA VAL A 189 4.74 1.19 -4.24
C VAL A 189 4.55 1.01 -2.73
N GLY A 190 5.49 0.34 -2.06
CA GLY A 190 5.44 0.15 -0.61
C GLY A 190 5.53 1.46 0.18
N SER A 191 6.37 2.40 -0.28
CA SER A 191 6.48 3.74 0.33
C SER A 191 5.20 4.56 0.14
N SER A 192 4.61 4.50 -1.06
CA SER A 192 3.35 5.23 -1.35
C SER A 192 2.18 4.68 -0.53
N LEU A 193 2.09 3.35 -0.38
CA LEU A 193 1.10 2.70 0.48
C LEU A 193 1.26 3.15 1.94
N ALA A 194 2.50 3.11 2.47
CA ALA A 194 2.79 3.55 3.83
C ALA A 194 2.34 4.99 4.08
N THR A 195 2.71 5.91 3.17
CA THR A 195 2.33 7.33 3.26
C THR A 195 0.81 7.52 3.22
N GLY A 196 0.12 6.79 2.35
CA GLY A 196 -1.34 6.86 2.25
C GLY A 196 -2.04 6.37 3.52
N LEU A 197 -1.59 5.25 4.07
CA LEU A 197 -2.14 4.69 5.31
C LEU A 197 -1.83 5.58 6.53
N GLU A 198 -0.61 6.12 6.62
CA GLU A 198 -0.24 7.04 7.70
C GLU A 198 -1.10 8.31 7.67
N ARG A 199 -1.37 8.85 6.49
CA ARG A 199 -2.27 10.00 6.32
C ARG A 199 -3.69 9.68 6.79
N ILE A 200 -4.22 8.51 6.45
CA ILE A 200 -5.56 8.07 6.91
C ILE A 200 -5.57 7.97 8.45
N GLU A 201 -4.56 7.34 9.05
CA GLU A 201 -4.46 7.21 10.51
C GLU A 201 -4.44 8.58 11.21
N ILE A 202 -3.67 9.53 10.66
CA ILE A 202 -3.61 10.90 11.21
C ILE A 202 -4.96 11.59 11.08
N GLN A 203 -5.63 11.45 9.94
CA GLN A 203 -6.94 12.06 9.69
C GLN A 203 -8.00 11.50 10.64
N CYS A 204 -8.10 10.18 10.77
CA CYS A 204 -9.03 9.55 11.71
C CYS A 204 -8.77 9.99 13.16
N HIS A 205 -7.50 10.10 13.55
CA HIS A 205 -7.15 10.57 14.90
C HIS A 205 -7.55 12.04 15.13
N LEU A 206 -7.41 12.90 14.12
CA LEU A 206 -7.88 14.29 14.21
C LEU A 206 -9.40 14.35 14.34
N GLU A 207 -10.13 13.60 13.55
CA GLU A 207 -11.60 13.51 13.60
C GLU A 207 -12.06 13.05 15.00
N ASP A 208 -11.44 12.01 15.57
CA ASP A 208 -11.70 11.54 16.93
C ASP A 208 -11.45 12.60 18.01
N LEU A 209 -10.36 13.36 17.86
CA LEU A 209 -10.03 14.45 18.80
C LEU A 209 -11.03 15.60 18.70
N GLU A 210 -11.45 15.97 17.49
CA GLU A 210 -12.47 17.00 17.27
C GLU A 210 -13.80 16.58 17.89
N GLU A 211 -14.26 15.34 17.65
CA GLU A 211 -15.49 14.82 18.24
C GLU A 211 -15.45 14.82 19.78
N ARG A 212 -14.34 14.34 20.36
CA ARG A 212 -14.16 14.36 21.83
C ARG A 212 -14.15 15.76 22.39
N ASN A 213 -13.53 16.72 21.69
CA ASN A 213 -13.50 18.10 22.10
C ASN A 213 -14.89 18.74 22.04
N GLU A 214 -15.66 18.48 20.98
CA GLU A 214 -17.04 18.94 20.87
C GLU A 214 -17.92 18.36 21.97
N LEU A 215 -17.81 17.07 22.27
CA LEU A 215 -18.54 16.41 23.35
C LEU A 215 -18.19 16.98 24.72
N ALA A 216 -16.90 17.28 24.97
CA ALA A 216 -16.44 17.89 26.22
C ALA A 216 -17.01 19.30 26.39
N LEU A 217 -16.98 20.13 25.35
CA LEU A 217 -17.57 21.47 25.34
C LEU A 217 -19.10 21.44 25.54
N TYR A 218 -19.76 20.48 24.92
CA TYR A 218 -21.20 20.31 25.09
C TYR A 218 -21.56 19.86 26.50
N SER A 219 -20.77 18.94 27.09
CA SER A 219 -21.02 18.40 28.42
C SER A 219 -20.75 19.42 29.52
N ALA A 220 -19.77 20.32 29.38
CA ALA A 220 -19.44 21.36 30.29
C ALA A 220 -20.54 22.44 30.39
N ASN A 221 -21.48 22.47 29.45
CA ASN A 221 -22.54 23.46 29.34
C ASN A 221 -22.05 24.92 29.26
N ASP A 222 -20.74 25.07 28.97
CA ASP A 222 -20.05 26.35 28.93
C ASP A 222 -20.02 26.95 27.52
N GLY A 223 -20.07 28.27 27.45
CA GLY A 223 -19.85 28.99 26.20
C GLY A 223 -18.36 29.20 25.97
N LEU A 224 -17.81 28.66 24.88
CA LEU A 224 -16.41 28.89 24.47
C LEU A 224 -16.32 30.16 23.62
N TRP A 225 -15.30 30.97 23.86
CA TRP A 225 -14.84 31.98 22.92
C TRP A 225 -13.33 31.90 22.76
N ASP A 226 -12.84 32.19 21.57
CA ASP A 226 -11.42 32.21 21.24
C ASP A 226 -11.09 33.47 20.46
N PHE A 227 -9.92 34.06 20.73
CA PHE A 227 -9.45 35.27 20.08
C PHE A 227 -8.13 34.99 19.34
N ASP A 228 -8.22 34.86 18.03
CA ASP A 228 -7.05 34.82 17.17
C ASP A 228 -6.41 36.20 17.07
N THR A 229 -5.35 36.37 17.84
CA THR A 229 -4.61 37.62 17.90
C THR A 229 -3.85 37.97 16.64
N LEU A 230 -3.52 36.96 15.80
CA LEU A 230 -2.78 37.18 14.56
C LEU A 230 -3.68 37.74 13.46
N ASN A 231 -4.91 37.20 13.37
CA ASN A 231 -5.88 37.59 12.35
C ASN A 231 -6.97 38.57 12.88
N ASN A 232 -6.87 38.95 14.16
CA ASN A 232 -7.84 39.81 14.85
C ASN A 232 -9.29 39.32 14.71
N ARG A 233 -9.49 37.99 14.87
CA ARG A 233 -10.78 37.30 14.74
C ARG A 233 -11.19 36.71 16.07
N VAL A 234 -12.48 36.83 16.42
CA VAL A 234 -13.07 36.18 17.58
C VAL A 234 -14.02 35.09 17.12
N TYR A 235 -13.81 33.88 17.64
CA TYR A 235 -14.75 32.79 17.51
C TYR A 235 -15.62 32.70 18.75
N TYR A 236 -16.92 32.57 18.56
CA TYR A 236 -17.90 32.30 19.59
C TYR A 236 -18.62 31.00 19.28
N SER A 237 -18.58 30.06 20.21
CA SER A 237 -19.30 28.79 20.04
C SER A 237 -20.82 29.01 19.92
N PRO A 238 -21.57 28.11 19.29
CA PRO A 238 -23.02 28.18 19.21
C PRO A 238 -23.68 28.33 20.60
N ARG A 239 -23.12 27.65 21.61
CA ARG A 239 -23.60 27.70 22.98
C ARG A 239 -23.39 29.08 23.61
N TRP A 240 -22.22 29.71 23.42
CA TRP A 240 -21.95 31.06 23.87
C TRP A 240 -22.96 32.04 23.30
N LYS A 241 -23.25 31.94 22.02
CA LYS A 241 -24.28 32.76 21.35
C LYS A 241 -25.66 32.55 21.95
N ALA A 242 -26.04 31.29 22.21
CA ALA A 242 -27.34 30.93 22.78
C ALA A 242 -27.52 31.39 24.24
N MET A 243 -26.41 31.60 24.99
CA MET A 243 -26.46 32.13 26.37
C MET A 243 -26.73 33.64 26.41
N LEU A 244 -26.46 34.33 25.31
CA LEU A 244 -26.68 35.80 25.23
C LEU A 244 -28.03 36.18 24.62
N GLY A 245 -28.77 35.25 24.07
CA GLY A 245 -30.09 35.45 23.44
C GLY A 245 -29.96 35.63 21.94
#